data_e3f4d2920ff97eb474862d4e075ce5f6
#
_entry.id   e3f4d2920ff97eb474862d4e075ce5f6
#
_cell.length_a   1.000
_cell.length_b   1.000
_cell.length_c   1.000
_cell.angle_alpha   90.00
_cell.angle_beta   90.00
_cell.angle_gamma   90.00
#
_symmetry.space_group_name_H-M   'P 1'
#
loop_
_entity.id
_entity.type
_entity.pdbx_description
1 polymer ?
#
loop_
_entity_poly.entity_id
_entity_poly.type
_entity_poly.pdbx_seq_one_letter_code
_entity_poly.pdbx_strand_id
1 'polypeptide(L)'
;MKDDHLIMAVHVTDRLTKASQVQALLTEYGCNIKTRLGLHETGPDACSPNGILILELVNGAEACNELLQKLNAIDGIEAKLVTFSH
;
A
#
# COMPACT_ATOMS: atom_id res chain seq x y z
N MET A 1 -16.48 6.85 8.29
CA MET A 1 -16.60 8.23 8.83
C MET A 1 -15.56 9.10 8.17
N LYS A 2 -15.92 10.32 7.83
CA LYS A 2 -14.98 11.20 7.15
C LYS A 2 -13.83 11.67 8.04
N ASP A 3 -13.96 11.50 9.34
CA ASP A 3 -12.92 11.88 10.28
C ASP A 3 -11.97 10.73 10.62
N ASP A 4 -12.20 9.57 10.05
CA ASP A 4 -11.31 8.45 10.28
C ASP A 4 -9.97 8.69 9.58
N HIS A 5 -8.92 8.23 10.23
CA HIS A 5 -7.61 8.18 9.60
C HIS A 5 -7.32 6.75 9.18
N LEU A 6 -7.00 6.57 7.93
CA LEU A 6 -6.74 5.24 7.37
C LEU A 6 -5.29 5.17 6.94
N ILE A 7 -4.59 4.19 7.50
CA ILE A 7 -3.19 3.92 7.15
C ILE A 7 -3.12 2.50 6.60
N MET A 8 -2.52 2.35 5.44
CA MET A 8 -2.35 1.03 4.85
C MET A 8 -0.87 0.70 4.77
N ALA A 9 -0.51 -0.48 5.26
CA ALA A 9 0.84 -1.01 5.11
C ALA A 9 0.79 -2.09 4.04
N VAL A 10 1.69 -2.01 3.07
CA VAL A 10 1.75 -2.95 1.96
C VAL A 10 3.13 -3.59 1.96
N HIS A 11 3.18 -4.89 2.15
CA HIS A 11 4.42 -5.65 2.08
C HIS A 11 4.51 -6.28 0.69
N VAL A 12 5.60 -5.99 -0.01
CA VAL A 12 5.81 -6.47 -1.36
C VAL A 12 6.96 -7.47 -1.34
N THR A 13 6.64 -8.75 -1.52
CA THR A 13 7.64 -9.78 -1.73
C THR A 13 8.01 -9.75 -3.20
N ASP A 14 9.31 -9.74 -3.50
CA ASP A 14 9.78 -9.71 -4.88
C ASP A 14 9.29 -8.47 -5.63
N ARG A 15 9.65 -7.29 -5.12
CA ARG A 15 9.23 -6.01 -5.70
C ARG A 15 9.69 -5.84 -7.15
N LEU A 16 10.76 -6.53 -7.55
CA LEU A 16 11.26 -6.42 -8.92
C LEU A 16 10.26 -6.99 -9.93
N THR A 17 9.51 -8.02 -9.52
CA THR A 17 8.51 -8.64 -10.38
C THR A 17 7.14 -7.99 -10.24
N LYS A 18 6.80 -7.52 -9.03
CA LYS A 18 5.44 -7.08 -8.71
C LYS A 18 5.26 -5.56 -8.75
N ALA A 19 6.35 -4.80 -8.88
CA ALA A 19 6.29 -3.35 -8.76
C ALA A 19 5.31 -2.70 -9.74
N SER A 20 5.26 -3.18 -10.99
CA SER A 20 4.38 -2.58 -11.98
C SER A 20 2.90 -2.80 -11.67
N GLN A 21 2.55 -3.97 -11.13
CA GLN A 21 1.17 -4.26 -10.75
C GLN A 21 0.73 -3.40 -9.58
N VAL A 22 1.60 -3.28 -8.57
CA VAL A 22 1.33 -2.43 -7.41
C VAL A 22 1.21 -0.97 -7.87
N GLN A 23 2.13 -0.51 -8.69
CA GLN A 23 2.13 0.88 -9.15
C GLN A 23 0.87 1.20 -9.95
N ALA A 24 0.40 0.28 -10.77
CA ALA A 24 -0.82 0.48 -11.54
C ALA A 24 -2.03 0.69 -10.62
N LEU A 25 -2.12 -0.10 -9.54
CA LEU A 25 -3.20 0.06 -8.57
C LEU A 25 -3.09 1.39 -7.82
N LEU A 26 -1.89 1.78 -7.42
CA LEU A 26 -1.70 3.05 -6.72
C LEU A 26 -2.06 4.22 -7.62
N THR A 27 -1.82 4.11 -8.91
CA THR A 27 -2.22 5.13 -9.87
C THR A 27 -3.74 5.17 -10.01
N GLU A 28 -4.37 4.00 -10.10
CA GLU A 28 -5.83 3.93 -10.22
C GLU A 28 -6.53 4.57 -9.02
N TYR A 29 -5.99 4.39 -7.83
CA TYR A 29 -6.55 4.94 -6.59
C TYR A 29 -5.83 6.20 -6.12
N GLY A 30 -5.18 6.92 -7.04
CA GLY A 30 -4.40 8.09 -6.69
C GLY A 30 -5.15 9.16 -5.92
N CYS A 31 -6.46 9.34 -6.21
CA CYS A 31 -7.28 10.31 -5.48
C CYS A 31 -7.54 9.92 -4.03
N ASN A 32 -7.27 8.67 -3.67
CA ASN A 32 -7.45 8.17 -2.32
C ASN A 32 -6.16 8.10 -1.53
N ILE A 33 -5.02 8.45 -2.15
CA ILE A 33 -3.72 8.38 -1.50
C ILE A 33 -3.21 9.79 -1.26
N LYS A 34 -3.15 10.19 0.01
CA LYS A 34 -2.65 11.50 0.38
C LYS A 34 -1.14 11.51 0.52
N THR A 35 -0.61 10.47 1.13
CA THR A 35 0.82 10.36 1.41
C THR A 35 1.28 8.95 1.10
N ARG A 36 2.46 8.86 0.55
CA ARG A 36 3.04 7.59 0.17
C ARG A 36 4.51 7.58 0.59
N LEU A 37 4.89 6.55 1.34
CA LEU A 37 6.26 6.39 1.80
C LEU A 37 6.72 4.98 1.47
N GLY A 38 7.77 4.87 0.67
CA GLY A 38 8.36 3.58 0.36
C GLY A 38 9.51 3.29 1.31
N LEU A 39 9.49 2.09 1.88
CA LEU A 39 10.54 1.61 2.77
C LEU A 39 11.07 0.30 2.21
N HIS A 40 12.38 0.14 2.24
CA HIS A 40 12.98 -1.13 1.89
C HIS A 40 14.16 -1.40 2.80
N GLU A 41 14.53 -2.66 2.90
CA GLU A 41 15.60 -3.05 3.79
C GLU A 41 16.93 -2.44 3.38
N THR A 42 17.72 -2.05 4.37
CA THR A 42 19.04 -1.51 4.15
C THR A 42 20.07 -2.47 4.75
N GLY A 43 21.28 -2.34 4.32
CA GLY A 43 22.37 -3.18 4.80
C GLY A 43 23.24 -3.65 3.66
N PRO A 44 24.03 -4.71 3.87
CA PRO A 44 24.87 -5.23 2.79
C PRO A 44 24.09 -5.62 1.54
N ASP A 45 22.84 -6.03 1.74
CA ASP A 45 21.95 -6.41 0.65
C ASP A 45 20.96 -5.29 0.36
N ALA A 46 21.47 -4.11 0.06
CA ALA A 46 20.64 -2.94 -0.20
C ALA A 46 19.68 -3.14 -1.37
N CYS A 47 19.86 -4.20 -2.14
CA CYS A 47 19.00 -4.54 -3.27
C CYS A 47 18.00 -5.64 -2.94
N SER A 48 17.61 -5.75 -1.66
CA SER A 48 16.59 -6.71 -1.27
C SER A 48 15.36 -6.60 -2.16
N PRO A 49 14.80 -7.73 -2.64
CA PRO A 49 13.61 -7.68 -3.47
C PRO A 49 12.35 -7.35 -2.69
N ASN A 50 12.40 -7.39 -1.36
CA ASN A 50 11.25 -7.10 -0.52
C ASN A 50 11.20 -5.62 -0.18
N GLY A 51 10.00 -5.10 -0.02
CA GLY A 51 9.81 -3.72 0.36
C GLY A 51 8.50 -3.51 1.09
N ILE A 52 8.39 -2.36 1.74
CA ILE A 52 7.18 -1.97 2.45
C ILE A 52 6.79 -0.58 1.97
N LEU A 53 5.48 -0.41 1.70
CA LEU A 53 4.91 0.90 1.42
C LEU A 53 3.96 1.27 2.55
N ILE A 54 4.00 2.52 2.95
CA ILE A 54 3.05 3.07 3.92
C ILE A 54 2.23 4.13 3.20
N LEU A 55 0.92 3.99 3.25
CA LEU A 55 0.01 4.89 2.56
C LEU A 55 -0.92 5.54 3.57
N GLU A 56 -1.07 6.84 3.48
CA GLU A 56 -2.13 7.55 4.19
C GLU A 56 -3.27 7.74 3.20
N LEU A 57 -4.46 7.25 3.56
CA LEU A 57 -5.59 7.20 2.64
C LEU A 57 -6.68 8.17 3.03
N VAL A 58 -7.37 8.69 2.03
CA VAL A 58 -8.44 9.69 2.18
C VAL A 58 -9.57 9.39 1.21
N ASN A 59 -10.66 10.15 1.35
CA ASN A 59 -11.75 10.22 0.37
C ASN A 59 -12.56 8.94 0.23
N GLY A 60 -12.81 8.28 1.35
CA GLY A 60 -13.81 7.21 1.36
C GLY A 60 -13.24 5.85 1.71
N ALA A 61 -13.80 5.28 2.77
CA ALA A 61 -13.36 3.97 3.26
C ALA A 61 -13.66 2.87 2.25
N GLU A 62 -14.74 3.03 1.46
CA GLU A 62 -15.13 2.00 0.49
C GLU A 62 -14.05 1.82 -0.58
N ALA A 63 -13.58 2.93 -1.18
CA ALA A 63 -12.52 2.85 -2.18
C ALA A 63 -11.23 2.33 -1.57
N CYS A 64 -10.94 2.72 -0.33
CA CYS A 64 -9.74 2.23 0.35
C CYS A 64 -9.80 0.73 0.59
N ASN A 65 -10.98 0.20 0.94
CA ASN A 65 -11.14 -1.25 1.09
C ASN A 65 -11.06 -1.99 -0.24
N GLU A 66 -11.52 -1.38 -1.32
CA GLU A 66 -11.34 -1.97 -2.65
C GLU A 66 -9.85 -2.09 -2.99
N LEU A 67 -9.10 -1.04 -2.71
CA LEU A 67 -7.65 -1.06 -2.94
C LEU A 67 -7.00 -2.16 -2.12
N LEU A 68 -7.39 -2.29 -0.86
CA LEU A 68 -6.88 -3.34 0.02
C LEU A 68 -7.11 -4.71 -0.58
N GLN A 69 -8.32 -4.99 -1.05
CA GLN A 69 -8.66 -6.28 -1.62
C GLN A 69 -7.89 -6.54 -2.91
N LYS A 70 -7.75 -5.53 -3.76
CA LYS A 70 -7.04 -5.69 -5.03
C LYS A 70 -5.55 -5.93 -4.81
N LEU A 71 -4.96 -5.26 -3.83
CA LEU A 71 -3.55 -5.50 -3.50
C LEU A 71 -3.35 -6.92 -2.99
N ASN A 72 -4.23 -7.37 -2.09
CA ASN A 72 -4.11 -8.71 -1.53
C ASN A 72 -4.41 -9.82 -2.54
N ALA A 73 -5.02 -9.48 -3.67
CA ALA A 73 -5.25 -10.45 -4.74
C ALA A 73 -3.99 -10.68 -5.60
N ILE A 74 -2.97 -9.84 -5.46
CA ILE A 74 -1.72 -10.02 -6.18
C ILE A 74 -0.83 -10.97 -5.38
N ASP A 75 -0.40 -12.04 -6.02
CA ASP A 75 0.48 -13.01 -5.37
C ASP A 75 1.78 -12.32 -4.93
N GLY A 76 2.19 -12.55 -3.69
CA GLY A 76 3.38 -11.94 -3.13
C GLY A 76 3.16 -10.59 -2.48
N ILE A 77 1.92 -10.09 -2.47
CA ILE A 77 1.57 -8.81 -1.85
C ILE A 77 0.69 -9.08 -0.64
N GLU A 78 1.02 -8.46 0.48
CA GLU A 78 0.18 -8.47 1.67
C GLU A 78 -0.07 -7.05 2.10
N ALA A 79 -1.34 -6.64 2.14
CA ALA A 79 -1.73 -5.31 2.57
C ALA A 79 -2.59 -5.40 3.81
N LYS A 80 -2.38 -4.47 4.75
CA LYS A 80 -3.15 -4.39 5.99
C LYS A 80 -3.59 -2.94 6.19
N LEU A 81 -4.81 -2.79 6.68
CA LEU A 81 -5.40 -1.48 6.90
C LEU A 81 -5.56 -1.22 8.39
N VAL A 82 -5.14 -0.06 8.83
CA VAL A 82 -5.31 0.40 10.21
C VAL A 82 -6.23 1.60 10.18
N THR A 83 -7.28 1.55 10.96
CA THR A 83 -8.27 2.63 11.05
C THR A 83 -8.22 3.28 12.42
N PHE A 84 -8.05 4.59 12.43
CA PHE A 84 -8.15 5.39 13.65
C PHE A 84 -9.46 6.17 13.58
N SER A 85 -10.38 5.81 14.43
CA SER A 85 -11.70 6.46 14.47
C SER A 85 -11.68 7.63 15.44
N HIS A 86 -12.35 8.71 15.07
CA HIS A 86 -12.44 9.93 15.88
C HIS A 86 -13.84 10.19 16.36
#